data_6e3b8bac49151f7ff8cdc126b7fc8f61
#
_entry.id   6e3b8bac49151f7ff8cdc126b7fc8f61
#
_cell.length_a   1.000
_cell.length_b   1.000
_cell.length_c   1.000
_cell.angle_alpha   90.00
_cell.angle_beta   90.00
_cell.angle_gamma   90.00
#
_symmetry.space_group_name_H-M   'P 1'
#
loop_
_entity.id
_entity.type
_entity.pdbx_description
1 polymer ?
#
loop_
_entity_poly.entity_id
_entity_poly.type
_entity_poly.pdbx_seq_one_letter_code
_entity_poly.pdbx_strand_id
1 'polypeptide(L)' 'MEQTESIISKHEAKQLNQCRDIVKEVLDFGVNEFMILQIINLMALELENREALIEVCNTVKKYLPTEHEETDLIL' A
#
# COMPACT_ATOMS: atom_id res chain seq x y z
N MET A 1 17.77 11.14 8.44
CA MET A 1 18.04 9.71 8.42
C MET A 1 18.23 9.18 9.81
N GLU A 2 19.22 9.71 10.48
CA GLU A 2 19.48 9.22 11.82
C GLU A 2 18.33 9.45 12.76
N GLN A 3 17.63 10.54 12.54
CA GLN A 3 16.48 10.83 13.39
C GLN A 3 15.41 9.80 13.24
N THR A 4 15.23 9.31 12.01
CA THR A 4 14.25 8.29 11.79
C THR A 4 14.58 7.04 12.57
N GLU A 5 15.83 6.67 12.59
CA GLU A 5 16.23 5.48 13.33
C GLU A 5 16.07 5.65 14.82
N SER A 6 16.35 6.84 15.33
CA SER A 6 16.23 7.05 16.75
C SER A 6 14.79 7.07 17.20
N ILE A 7 13.85 7.31 16.29
CA ILE A 7 12.43 7.31 16.62
C ILE A 7 11.86 5.91 16.66
N ILE A 8 12.41 5.02 15.84
CA ILE A 8 11.88 3.67 15.72
C ILE A 8 12.40 2.82 16.87
N SER A 9 11.47 2.22 17.62
CA SER A 9 11.82 1.34 18.72
C SER A 9 12.33 0.01 18.19
N LYS A 10 12.90 -0.79 19.07
CA LYS A 10 13.36 -2.12 18.66
C LYS A 10 12.21 -2.96 18.17
N HIS A 11 11.07 -2.84 18.82
CA HIS A 11 9.91 -3.59 18.42
C HIS A 11 9.46 -3.19 17.02
N GLU A 12 9.45 -1.91 16.74
CA GLU A 12 9.04 -1.43 15.43
C GLU A 12 10.07 -1.80 14.36
N ALA A 13 11.34 -1.81 14.71
CA ALA A 13 12.36 -2.23 13.75
C ALA A 13 12.16 -3.69 13.36
N LYS A 14 11.80 -4.52 14.33
CA LYS A 14 11.54 -5.91 14.07
C LYS A 14 10.32 -6.08 13.16
N GLN A 15 9.29 -5.31 13.43
CA GLN A 15 8.10 -5.35 12.60
C GLN A 15 8.41 -4.87 11.18
N LEU A 16 9.27 -3.89 11.05
CA LEU A 16 9.65 -3.40 9.72
C LEU A 16 10.32 -4.51 8.92
N ASN A 17 11.17 -5.30 9.57
CA ASN A 17 11.80 -6.42 8.89
C ASN A 17 10.76 -7.44 8.46
N GLN A 18 9.77 -7.67 9.28
CA GLN A 18 8.68 -8.57 8.92
C GLN A 18 7.92 -8.03 7.72
N CYS A 19 7.72 -6.72 7.67
CA CYS A 19 7.04 -6.12 6.53
C CYS A 19 7.83 -6.33 5.24
N ARG A 20 9.15 -6.21 5.34
CA ARG A 20 9.98 -6.43 4.17
C ARG A 20 9.90 -7.86 3.68
N ASP A 21 9.80 -8.80 4.61
CA ASP A 21 9.65 -10.21 4.23
C ASP A 21 8.33 -10.41 3.51
N ILE A 22 7.27 -9.80 4.00
CA ILE A 22 5.96 -9.92 3.36
C ILE A 22 5.99 -9.32 1.97
N VAL A 23 6.60 -8.15 1.84
CA VAL A 23 6.69 -7.50 0.54
C VAL A 23 7.47 -8.37 -0.44
N LYS A 24 8.54 -8.97 0.05
CA LYS A 24 9.32 -9.85 -0.81
C LYS A 24 8.49 -11.01 -1.32
N GLU A 25 7.68 -11.59 -0.46
CA GLU A 25 6.82 -12.68 -0.88
C GLU A 25 5.80 -12.23 -1.91
N VAL A 26 5.25 -11.05 -1.71
CA VAL A 26 4.30 -10.51 -2.67
C VAL A 26 4.96 -10.33 -4.03
N LEU A 27 6.17 -9.77 -4.03
CA LEU A 27 6.89 -9.55 -5.27
C LEU A 27 7.27 -10.87 -5.93
N ASP A 28 7.65 -11.86 -5.14
CA ASP A 28 7.99 -13.19 -5.68
C ASP A 28 6.76 -13.85 -6.28
N PHE A 29 5.60 -13.51 -5.78
CA PHE A 29 4.35 -14.03 -6.30
C PHE A 29 4.14 -13.58 -7.75
N GLY A 30 4.69 -12.43 -8.11
CA GLY A 30 4.59 -11.94 -9.47
C GLY A 30 3.48 -10.94 -9.67
N VAL A 31 3.68 -9.72 -9.15
CA VAL A 31 2.68 -8.66 -9.29
C VAL A 31 3.23 -7.58 -10.21
N ASN A 32 2.34 -6.97 -10.97
CA ASN A 32 2.72 -5.83 -11.79
C ASN A 32 2.34 -4.55 -11.05
N GLU A 33 2.61 -3.41 -11.68
CA GLU A 33 2.40 -2.14 -11.01
C GLU A 33 0.93 -1.92 -10.64
N PHE A 34 0.04 -2.28 -11.54
CA PHE A 34 -1.39 -2.15 -11.26
C PHE A 34 -1.77 -2.95 -10.01
N MET A 35 -1.27 -4.17 -9.93
CA MET A 35 -1.59 -5.03 -8.79
C MET A 35 -1.00 -4.47 -7.51
N ILE A 36 0.21 -3.91 -7.59
CA ILE A 36 0.83 -3.31 -6.41
C ILE A 36 -0.04 -2.17 -5.89
N LEU A 37 -0.50 -1.30 -6.79
CA LEU A 37 -1.34 -0.19 -6.39
C LEU A 37 -2.65 -0.67 -5.79
N GLN A 38 -3.23 -1.70 -6.37
CA GLN A 38 -4.46 -2.26 -5.83
C GLN A 38 -4.25 -2.85 -4.45
N ILE A 39 -3.12 -3.53 -4.27
CA ILE A 39 -2.82 -4.11 -2.96
C ILE A 39 -2.68 -3.00 -1.92
N ILE A 40 -1.99 -1.92 -2.28
CA ILE A 40 -1.86 -0.80 -1.36
C ILE A 40 -3.23 -0.25 -0.99
N ASN A 41 -4.09 -0.11 -1.98
CA ASN A 41 -5.43 0.42 -1.75
C ASN A 41 -6.22 -0.50 -0.82
N LEU A 42 -6.17 -1.78 -1.08
CA LEU A 42 -6.91 -2.74 -0.27
C LEU A 42 -6.37 -2.81 1.16
N MET A 43 -5.05 -2.75 1.30
CA MET A 43 -4.46 -2.75 2.63
C MET A 43 -4.80 -1.48 3.38
N ALA A 44 -4.86 -0.36 2.68
CA ALA A 44 -5.19 0.91 3.33
C ALA A 44 -6.58 0.86 3.95
N LEU A 45 -7.48 0.09 3.37
CA LEU A 45 -8.84 -0.02 3.90
C LEU A 45 -8.85 -0.69 5.27
N GLU A 46 -7.77 -1.37 5.63
CA GLU A 46 -7.67 -2.02 6.93
C GLU A 46 -7.09 -1.11 8.00
N LEU A 47 -6.72 0.11 7.63
CA LEU A 47 -6.15 1.03 8.61
C LEU A 47 -7.22 1.50 9.58
N GLU A 48 -6.83 1.60 10.86
CA GLU A 48 -7.74 2.10 11.87
C GLU A 48 -7.80 3.62 11.88
N ASN A 49 -6.70 4.26 11.50
CA ASN A 49 -6.67 5.70 11.41
C ASN A 49 -7.43 6.14 10.18
N ARG A 50 -8.58 6.78 10.41
CA ARG A 50 -9.47 7.11 9.31
C ARG A 50 -8.87 8.12 8.36
N GLU A 51 -8.14 9.10 8.88
CA GLU A 51 -7.51 10.09 8.02
C GLU A 51 -6.47 9.45 7.12
N ALA A 52 -5.66 8.57 7.71
CA ALA A 52 -4.64 7.88 6.93
C ALA A 52 -5.27 7.01 5.86
N LEU A 53 -6.35 6.33 6.21
CA LEU A 53 -7.08 5.49 5.27
C LEU A 53 -7.52 6.31 4.06
N ILE A 54 -8.14 7.45 4.32
CA ILE A 54 -8.68 8.28 3.25
C ILE A 54 -7.56 8.85 2.39
N GLU A 55 -6.51 9.34 3.02
CA GLU A 55 -5.42 9.96 2.28
C GLU A 55 -4.67 8.95 1.41
N VAL A 56 -4.39 7.78 1.97
CA VAL A 56 -3.67 6.78 1.19
C VAL A 56 -4.52 6.32 0.02
N CYS A 57 -5.79 6.03 0.28
CA CYS A 57 -6.67 5.56 -0.80
C CYS A 57 -6.82 6.62 -1.88
N ASN A 58 -6.99 7.87 -1.49
CA ASN A 58 -7.13 8.94 -2.47
C ASN A 58 -5.87 9.10 -3.31
N THR A 59 -4.72 8.97 -2.67
CA THR A 59 -3.46 9.09 -3.40
C THR A 59 -3.28 7.95 -4.39
N VAL A 60 -3.57 6.74 -3.96
CA VAL A 60 -3.42 5.59 -4.84
C VAL A 60 -4.36 5.69 -6.02
N LYS A 61 -5.58 6.14 -5.77
CA LYS A 61 -6.58 6.22 -6.84
C LYS A 61 -6.17 7.17 -7.96
N LYS A 62 -5.28 8.10 -7.67
CA LYS A 62 -4.79 8.99 -8.72
C LYS A 62 -4.06 8.23 -9.82
N TYR A 63 -3.53 7.08 -9.50
CA TYR A 63 -2.72 6.32 -10.41
C TYR A 63 -3.39 5.05 -10.89
N LEU A 64 -4.62 4.81 -10.49
CA LEU A 64 -5.38 3.66 -10.92
C LEU A 64 -6.41 4.07 -11.95
N PRO A 65 -6.72 3.18 -12.91
CA PRO A 65 -7.81 3.46 -13.83
C PRO A 65 -9.11 3.65 -13.07
N THR A 66 -9.93 4.55 -13.53
CA THR A 66 -11.21 4.77 -12.88
C THR A 66 -12.19 3.70 -13.29
N GLU A 67 -13.13 3.42 -12.41
CA GLU A 67 -14.19 2.48 -12.75
C GLU A 67 -15.05 2.99 -13.89
N HIS A 68 -15.14 4.30 -13.97
CA HIS A 68 -15.90 4.90 -15.04
C HIS A 68 -15.35 4.49 -16.39
N GLU A 69 -14.03 4.49 -16.51
CA GLU A 69 -13.39 4.08 -17.75
C GLU A 69 -13.65 2.63 -18.06
N GLU A 70 -13.64 1.79 -17.04
CA GLU A 70 -13.91 0.39 -17.24
C GLU A 70 -15.35 0.18 -17.70
N THR A 71 -16.27 0.92 -17.12
CA THR A 71 -17.65 0.83 -17.51
C THR A 71 -17.82 1.20 -18.97
N ASP A 72 -17.14 2.25 -19.40
CA ASP A 72 -17.22 2.66 -20.78
C ASP A 72 -16.70 1.58 -21.71
N LEU A 73 -15.63 0.92 -21.29
CA LEU A 73 -15.07 -0.13 -22.14
C LEU A 73 -16.02 -1.31 -22.27
N ILE A 74 -16.73 -1.61 -21.23
CA ILE A 74 -17.65 -2.72 -21.26
C ILE A 74 -18.82 -2.42 -22.18
N LEU A 75 -19.26 -1.19 -22.20
CA LEU A 75 -20.37 -0.80 -23.01
C LEU A 75 -20.00 -0.76 -24.48
#